data_199886533ca19589d519728cb7fca989
#
_entry.id   199886533ca19589d519728cb7fca989
#
_cell.length_a   1.000
_cell.length_b   1.000
_cell.length_c   1.000
_cell.angle_alpha   90.00
_cell.angle_beta   90.00
_cell.angle_gamma   90.00
#
_symmetry.space_group_name_H-M   'P 1'
#
loop_
_entity.id
_entity.type
_entity.pdbx_description
1 polymer ?
#
loop_
_entity_poly.entity_id
_entity_poly.type
_entity_poly.pdbx_seq_one_letter_code
_entity_poly.pdbx_strand_id
1 'polypeptide(L)'
;MGAAVIFVLTLATLVTWLTNRYILVPLGLDKFMQTIAFILIIAALVQMVEIILKKISPSLYTALGVFLPLITTNCAVLGVSLTVVTKEFNYGGVAHMLSLGESIVYAVGIAIGFALALVIFAGVREHIDLMEPPKGMKGTPIALITAGILAMAFMGFTGVV
;
A
#
# COMPACT_ATOMS: atom_id res chain seq x y z
N MET A 1 -1.87 8.42 9.33
CA MET A 1 -1.25 7.34 8.56
C MET A 1 -2.21 6.73 7.55
N GLY A 2 -3.32 6.12 7.96
CA GLY A 2 -4.24 5.44 7.04
C GLY A 2 -4.73 6.28 5.85
N ALA A 3 -5.14 7.52 6.09
CA ALA A 3 -5.57 8.44 5.03
C ALA A 3 -4.45 8.75 4.01
N ALA A 4 -3.21 8.91 4.48
CA ALA A 4 -2.07 9.12 3.60
C ALA A 4 -1.78 7.89 2.73
N VAL A 5 -1.91 6.69 3.29
CA VAL A 5 -1.76 5.44 2.53
C VAL A 5 -2.84 5.30 1.46
N ILE A 6 -4.10 5.61 1.78
CA ILE A 6 -5.20 5.58 0.82
C ILE A 6 -4.91 6.51 -0.36
N PHE A 7 -4.49 7.73 -0.07
CA PHE A 7 -4.15 8.71 -1.11
C PHE A 7 -2.98 8.27 -1.99
N VAL A 8 -1.86 7.88 -1.37
CA VAL A 8 -0.66 7.44 -2.10
C VAL A 8 -0.92 6.19 -2.91
N LEU A 9 -1.63 5.20 -2.36
CA LEU A 9 -1.92 3.95 -3.05
C LEU A 9 -2.80 4.16 -4.27
N THR A 10 -3.85 4.99 -4.15
CA THR A 10 -4.73 5.33 -5.26
C THR A 10 -3.98 6.08 -6.36
N LEU A 11 -3.18 7.06 -5.97
CA LEU A 11 -2.38 7.85 -6.90
C LEU A 11 -1.30 7.00 -7.60
N ALA A 12 -0.61 6.14 -6.86
CA ALA A 12 0.39 5.22 -7.40
C ALA A 12 -0.23 4.25 -8.41
N THR A 13 -1.38 3.67 -8.09
CA THR A 13 -2.09 2.75 -9.00
C THR A 13 -2.50 3.45 -10.29
N LEU A 14 -3.00 4.69 -10.20
CA LEU A 14 -3.39 5.47 -11.36
C LEU A 14 -2.19 5.75 -12.27
N VAL A 15 -1.08 6.24 -11.70
CA VAL A 15 0.12 6.56 -12.49
C VAL A 15 0.78 5.31 -13.06
N THR A 16 0.87 4.22 -12.30
CA THR A 16 1.43 2.96 -12.80
C THR A 16 0.57 2.34 -13.90
N TRP A 17 -0.76 2.42 -13.79
CA TRP A 17 -1.66 1.97 -14.85
C TRP A 17 -1.46 2.80 -16.14
N LEU A 18 -1.40 4.15 -16.03
CA LEU A 18 -1.13 5.00 -17.19
C LEU A 18 0.23 4.69 -17.82
N THR A 19 1.26 4.55 -17.00
CA THR A 19 2.62 4.24 -17.47
C THR A 19 2.68 2.89 -18.17
N ASN A 20 2.02 1.88 -17.61
CA ASN A 20 1.96 0.57 -18.24
C ASN A 20 1.27 0.67 -19.61
N ARG A 21 0.13 1.34 -19.68
CA ARG A 21 -0.67 1.45 -20.90
C ARG A 21 0.03 2.24 -22.01
N TYR A 22 0.71 3.35 -21.66
CA TYR A 22 1.28 4.26 -22.65
C TYR A 22 2.76 4.04 -22.93
N ILE A 23 3.51 3.47 -22.01
CA ILE A 23 4.98 3.33 -22.10
C ILE A 23 5.38 1.86 -22.20
N LEU A 24 4.97 0.99 -21.29
CA LEU A 24 5.46 -0.38 -21.26
C LEU A 24 4.87 -1.24 -22.36
N VAL A 25 3.59 -1.15 -22.62
CA VAL A 25 2.90 -1.95 -23.65
C VAL A 25 3.46 -1.67 -25.05
N PRO A 26 3.64 -0.39 -25.49
CA PRO A 26 4.20 -0.13 -26.82
C PRO A 26 5.68 -0.48 -26.95
N LEU A 27 6.44 -0.52 -25.85
CA LEU A 27 7.86 -0.88 -25.87
C LEU A 27 8.12 -2.39 -25.77
N GLY A 28 7.09 -3.21 -25.48
CA GLY A 28 7.24 -4.66 -25.34
C GLY A 28 8.09 -5.11 -24.13
N LEU A 29 8.31 -4.22 -23.17
CA LEU A 29 9.12 -4.45 -21.97
C LEU A 29 8.29 -4.91 -20.76
N ASP A 30 7.01 -5.18 -20.97
CA ASP A 30 6.00 -5.48 -19.96
C ASP A 30 6.25 -6.77 -19.14
N LYS A 31 7.09 -7.68 -19.61
CA LYS A 31 7.36 -8.95 -18.90
C LYS A 31 8.59 -8.94 -17.99
N PHE A 32 9.62 -8.20 -18.34
CA PHE A 32 10.92 -8.26 -17.64
C PHE A 32 11.23 -7.06 -16.76
N MET A 33 10.87 -5.86 -17.19
CA MET A 33 11.21 -4.62 -16.49
C MET A 33 10.05 -3.99 -15.72
N GLN A 34 8.89 -4.63 -15.72
CA GLN A 34 7.66 -4.10 -15.10
C GLN A 34 7.84 -3.78 -13.63
N THR A 35 8.41 -4.70 -12.86
CA THR A 35 8.61 -4.52 -11.41
C THR A 35 9.60 -3.40 -11.11
N ILE A 36 10.72 -3.35 -11.85
CA ILE A 36 11.76 -2.32 -11.64
C ILE A 36 11.23 -0.94 -12.04
N ALA A 37 10.54 -0.85 -13.17
CA ALA A 37 9.92 0.38 -13.63
C ALA A 37 8.88 0.90 -12.64
N PHE A 38 8.05 0.03 -12.08
CA PHE A 38 7.03 0.41 -11.10
C PHE A 38 7.63 0.89 -9.78
N ILE A 39 8.67 0.21 -9.27
CA ILE A 39 9.40 0.66 -8.08
C ILE A 39 9.95 2.06 -8.30
N LEU A 40 10.59 2.31 -9.44
CA LEU A 40 11.17 3.60 -9.75
C LEU A 40 10.10 4.69 -9.89
N ILE A 41 8.99 4.41 -10.55
CA ILE A 41 7.89 5.36 -10.73
C ILE A 41 7.22 5.68 -9.40
N ILE A 42 6.95 4.67 -8.57
CA ILE A 42 6.36 4.84 -7.24
C ILE A 42 7.28 5.67 -6.35
N ALA A 43 8.59 5.39 -6.36
CA ALA A 43 9.57 6.15 -5.61
C ALA A 43 9.63 7.62 -6.04
N ALA A 44 9.68 7.88 -7.33
CA ALA A 44 9.69 9.24 -7.88
C ALA A 44 8.40 10.00 -7.54
N LEU A 45 7.25 9.32 -7.64
CA LEU A 45 5.95 9.90 -7.34
C LEU A 45 5.83 10.29 -5.86
N VAL A 46 6.23 9.41 -4.94
CA VAL A 46 6.17 9.71 -3.51
C VAL A 46 7.14 10.83 -3.13
N GLN A 47 8.32 10.88 -3.73
CA GLN A 47 9.24 12.01 -3.55
C GLN A 47 8.63 13.33 -4.04
N MET A 48 7.94 13.30 -5.17
CA MET A 48 7.23 14.47 -5.68
C MET A 48 6.12 14.92 -4.73
N VAL A 49 5.33 13.98 -4.21
CA VAL A 49 4.28 14.24 -3.21
C VAL A 49 4.90 14.80 -1.92
N GLU A 50 6.05 14.29 -1.48
CA GLU A 50 6.77 14.78 -0.30
C GLU A 50 7.17 16.25 -0.46
N ILE A 51 7.75 16.62 -1.60
CA ILE A 51 8.14 18.01 -1.89
C ILE A 51 6.91 18.94 -1.92
N ILE A 52 5.82 18.48 -2.51
CA ILE A 52 4.56 19.24 -2.58
C ILE A 52 3.97 19.42 -1.18
N LEU A 53 3.94 18.36 -0.37
CA LEU A 53 3.43 18.41 1.00
C LEU A 53 4.26 19.38 1.87
N LYS A 54 5.58 19.35 1.73
CA LYS A 54 6.48 20.25 2.44
C LYS A 54 6.20 21.72 2.14
N LYS A 55 5.74 22.01 0.92
CA LYS A 55 5.47 23.38 0.47
C LYS A 55 4.07 23.86 0.83
N ILE A 56 3.06 22.99 0.77
CA ILE A 56 1.65 23.32 0.98
C ILE A 56 1.27 23.25 2.46
N SER A 57 1.75 22.26 3.18
CA SER A 57 1.36 21.98 4.58
C SER A 57 2.55 21.53 5.41
N PRO A 58 3.39 22.48 5.92
CA PRO A 58 4.56 22.12 6.74
C PRO A 58 4.15 21.43 8.05
N SER A 59 2.97 21.70 8.58
CA SER A 59 2.44 21.02 9.77
C SER A 59 2.17 19.53 9.52
N LEU A 60 1.57 19.20 8.37
CA LEU A 60 1.31 17.81 7.96
C LEU A 60 2.62 17.08 7.61
N TYR A 61 3.55 17.78 7.00
CA TYR A 61 4.89 17.25 6.72
C TYR A 61 5.65 16.88 8.00
N THR A 62 5.59 17.71 9.04
CA THR A 62 6.23 17.41 10.32
C THR A 62 5.60 16.20 11.02
N ALA A 63 4.29 16.03 10.91
CA ALA A 63 3.57 14.88 11.46
C ALA A 63 3.82 13.58 10.68
N LEU A 64 3.97 13.66 9.36
CA LEU A 64 4.14 12.51 8.46
C LEU A 64 5.56 12.30 7.96
N GLY A 65 6.50 13.21 8.26
CA GLY A 65 7.82 13.28 7.65
C GLY A 65 8.68 12.01 7.76
N VAL A 66 8.58 11.28 8.88
CA VAL A 66 9.28 9.99 9.09
C VAL A 66 8.52 8.83 8.40
N PHE A 67 7.23 8.98 8.19
CA PHE A 67 6.37 7.93 7.64
C PHE A 67 6.25 7.95 6.12
N LEU A 68 6.58 9.06 5.47
CA LEU A 68 6.55 9.13 4.00
C LEU A 68 7.52 8.15 3.33
N PRO A 69 8.80 8.06 3.70
CA PRO A 69 9.70 7.04 3.17
C PRO A 69 9.22 5.63 3.45
N LEU A 70 8.58 5.39 4.59
CA LEU A 70 8.03 4.09 4.97
C LEU A 70 6.83 3.69 4.09
N ILE A 71 6.03 4.65 3.65
CA ILE A 71 4.94 4.42 2.70
C ILE A 71 5.48 4.08 1.31
N THR A 72 6.56 4.72 0.88
CA THR A 72 7.21 4.49 -0.42
C THR A 72 7.76 3.08 -0.55
N THR A 73 8.39 2.58 0.51
CA THR A 73 8.98 1.23 0.54
C THR A 73 7.96 0.14 0.89
N ASN A 74 6.69 0.48 1.02
CA ASN A 74 5.66 -0.46 1.39
C ASN A 74 5.31 -1.39 0.21
N CYS A 75 5.60 -2.68 0.37
CA CYS A 75 5.31 -3.72 -0.62
C CYS A 75 3.82 -3.82 -0.98
N ALA A 76 2.91 -3.33 -0.13
CA ALA A 76 1.48 -3.31 -0.44
C ALA A 76 1.18 -2.39 -1.64
N VAL A 77 1.82 -1.23 -1.72
CA VAL A 77 1.66 -0.29 -2.84
C VAL A 77 2.14 -0.91 -4.14
N LEU A 78 3.31 -1.54 -4.11
CA LEU A 78 3.86 -2.26 -5.27
C LEU A 78 3.00 -3.46 -5.65
N GLY A 79 2.56 -4.24 -4.66
CA GLY A 79 1.73 -5.42 -4.87
C GLY A 79 0.40 -5.09 -5.54
N VAL A 80 -0.29 -4.05 -5.09
CA VAL A 80 -1.54 -3.58 -5.71
C VAL A 80 -1.29 -3.11 -7.14
N SER A 81 -0.26 -2.30 -7.35
CA SER A 81 0.09 -1.79 -8.69
C SER A 81 0.41 -2.91 -9.68
N LEU A 82 1.17 -3.93 -9.25
CA LEU A 82 1.46 -5.11 -10.06
C LEU A 82 0.19 -5.93 -10.33
N THR A 83 -0.62 -6.17 -9.31
CA THR A 83 -1.84 -6.98 -9.44
C THR A 83 -2.82 -6.37 -10.44
N VAL A 84 -3.02 -5.06 -10.39
CA VAL A 84 -3.92 -4.33 -11.30
C VAL A 84 -3.50 -4.46 -12.76
N VAL A 85 -2.20 -4.54 -13.01
CA VAL A 85 -1.65 -4.55 -14.37
C VAL A 85 -1.43 -5.96 -14.91
N THR A 86 -1.09 -6.94 -14.04
CA THR A 86 -0.72 -8.29 -14.47
C THR A 86 -1.84 -9.31 -14.34
N LYS A 87 -2.80 -9.08 -13.45
CA LYS A 87 -3.85 -10.05 -13.15
C LYS A 87 -5.06 -9.82 -14.05
N GLU A 88 -5.45 -10.85 -14.77
CA GLU A 88 -6.73 -10.89 -15.46
C GLU A 88 -7.84 -11.21 -14.46
N PHE A 89 -8.80 -10.33 -14.33
CA PHE A 89 -9.95 -10.53 -13.45
C PHE A 89 -11.13 -11.09 -14.22
N ASN A 90 -11.67 -12.23 -13.77
CA ASN A 90 -12.89 -12.82 -14.31
C ASN A 90 -14.11 -12.12 -13.72
N TYR A 91 -14.67 -11.17 -14.46
CA TYR A 91 -15.95 -10.56 -14.14
C TYR A 91 -16.99 -11.01 -15.15
N GLY A 92 -17.98 -11.74 -14.70
CA GLY A 92 -19.07 -12.20 -15.58
C GLY A 92 -18.68 -13.24 -16.64
N GLY A 93 -17.59 -14.00 -16.43
CA GLY A 93 -17.17 -15.08 -17.33
C GLY A 93 -16.25 -14.66 -18.47
N VAL A 94 -15.82 -13.40 -18.50
CA VAL A 94 -14.85 -12.90 -19.50
C VAL A 94 -13.61 -12.40 -18.75
N ALA A 95 -12.47 -13.00 -19.04
CA ALA A 95 -11.18 -12.53 -18.51
C ALA A 95 -10.77 -11.26 -19.27
N HIS A 96 -10.71 -10.12 -18.59
CA HIS A 96 -10.22 -8.87 -19.16
C HIS A 96 -9.29 -8.13 -18.19
N MET A 97 -8.39 -7.34 -18.75
CA MET A 97 -7.57 -6.44 -17.95
C MET A 97 -8.43 -5.30 -17.41
N LEU A 98 -8.19 -4.92 -16.16
CA LEU A 98 -8.97 -3.86 -15.50
C LEU A 98 -8.92 -2.56 -16.29
N SER A 99 -10.09 -1.97 -16.48
CA SER A 99 -10.20 -0.61 -16.97
C SER A 99 -9.73 0.39 -15.90
N LEU A 100 -9.48 1.62 -16.28
CA LEU A 100 -8.99 2.67 -15.37
C LEU A 100 -9.93 2.84 -14.16
N GLY A 101 -11.25 2.83 -14.37
CA GLY A 101 -12.25 2.96 -13.31
C GLY A 101 -12.23 1.79 -12.33
N GLU A 102 -12.18 0.56 -12.83
CA GLU A 102 -12.10 -0.65 -12.03
C GLU A 102 -10.80 -0.71 -11.22
N SER A 103 -9.70 -0.29 -11.83
CA SER A 103 -8.39 -0.20 -11.17
C SER A 103 -8.40 0.75 -9.97
N ILE A 104 -9.07 1.89 -10.09
CA ILE A 104 -9.22 2.86 -8.99
C ILE A 104 -10.09 2.29 -7.88
N VAL A 105 -11.24 1.68 -8.21
CA VAL A 105 -12.13 1.07 -7.22
C VAL A 105 -11.42 -0.05 -6.47
N TYR A 106 -10.67 -0.88 -7.17
CA TYR A 106 -9.87 -1.95 -6.58
C TYR A 106 -8.79 -1.40 -5.63
N ALA A 107 -8.05 -0.38 -6.06
CA ALA A 107 -7.02 0.26 -5.25
C ALA A 107 -7.58 0.91 -3.97
N VAL A 108 -8.71 1.61 -4.08
CA VAL A 108 -9.39 2.23 -2.94
C VAL A 108 -9.90 1.16 -1.97
N GLY A 109 -10.47 0.07 -2.47
CA GLY A 109 -10.94 -1.04 -1.64
C GLY A 109 -9.81 -1.65 -0.81
N ILE A 110 -8.67 -1.95 -1.43
CA ILE A 110 -7.49 -2.47 -0.72
C ILE A 110 -6.92 -1.45 0.26
N ALA A 111 -6.87 -0.18 -0.13
CA ALA A 111 -6.36 0.88 0.73
C ALA A 111 -7.20 1.07 2.00
N ILE A 112 -8.52 0.96 1.89
CA ILE A 112 -9.42 0.99 3.04
C ILE A 112 -9.19 -0.23 3.94
N GLY A 113 -9.07 -1.43 3.36
CA GLY A 113 -8.74 -2.65 4.10
C GLY A 113 -7.41 -2.54 4.86
N PHE A 114 -6.39 -1.99 4.22
CA PHE A 114 -5.09 -1.74 4.85
C PHE A 114 -5.18 -0.71 5.99
N ALA A 115 -5.93 0.37 5.78
CA ALA A 115 -6.15 1.38 6.82
C ALA A 115 -6.90 0.79 8.03
N LEU A 116 -7.88 -0.07 7.80
CA LEU A 116 -8.61 -0.77 8.85
C LEU A 116 -7.68 -1.70 9.65
N ALA A 117 -6.83 -2.46 8.97
CA ALA A 117 -5.82 -3.31 9.64
C ALA A 117 -4.86 -2.49 10.50
N LEU A 118 -4.44 -1.30 10.03
CA LEU A 118 -3.60 -0.38 10.82
C LEU A 118 -4.31 0.12 12.07
N VAL A 119 -5.60 0.44 12.00
CA VAL A 119 -6.39 0.89 13.15
C VAL A 119 -6.54 -0.22 14.18
N ILE A 120 -6.83 -1.45 13.74
CA ILE A 120 -6.90 -2.61 14.63
C ILE A 120 -5.56 -2.85 15.33
N PHE A 121 -4.45 -2.83 14.56
CA PHE A 121 -3.11 -3.01 15.11
C PHE A 121 -2.75 -1.91 16.13
N ALA A 122 -3.09 -0.67 15.84
CA ALA A 122 -2.87 0.45 16.77
C ALA A 122 -3.65 0.27 18.08
N GLY A 123 -4.92 -0.15 18.00
CA GLY A 123 -5.74 -0.40 19.19
C GLY A 123 -5.21 -1.55 20.05
N VAL A 124 -4.78 -2.64 19.43
CA VAL A 124 -4.16 -3.78 20.15
C VAL A 124 -2.86 -3.35 20.82
N ARG A 125 -2.02 -2.56 20.12
CA ARG A 125 -0.76 -2.07 20.67
C ARG A 125 -0.98 -1.15 21.87
N GLU A 126 -1.94 -0.24 21.80
CA GLU A 126 -2.29 0.65 22.91
C GLU A 126 -2.75 -0.16 24.14
N HIS A 127 -3.55 -1.19 23.92
CA HIS A 127 -4.01 -2.06 25.01
C HIS A 127 -2.86 -2.84 25.66
N ILE A 128 -1.90 -3.32 24.88
CA ILE A 128 -0.72 -4.03 25.39
C ILE A 128 0.21 -3.10 26.17
N ASP A 129 0.38 -1.86 25.74
CA ASP A 129 1.18 -0.87 26.44
C ASP A 129 0.62 -0.55 27.84
N LEU A 130 -0.70 -0.63 28.03
CA LEU A 130 -1.38 -0.47 29.32
C LEU A 130 -1.19 -1.67 30.26
N MET A 131 -0.89 -2.87 29.74
CA MET A 131 -0.72 -4.09 30.54
C MET A 131 0.68 -4.24 31.17
N GLU A 132 1.57 -3.25 31.04
CA GLU A 132 2.94 -3.28 31.55
C GLU A 132 3.70 -4.59 31.20
N PRO A 133 4.09 -4.80 29.94
CA PRO A 133 4.80 -6.00 29.54
C PRO A 133 6.16 -6.11 30.22
N PRO A 134 6.73 -7.32 30.37
CA PRO A 134 8.04 -7.55 30.99
C PRO A 134 9.12 -6.69 30.34
N LYS A 135 10.05 -6.18 31.15
CA LYS A 135 11.09 -5.23 30.72
C LYS A 135 11.89 -5.65 29.48
N GLY A 136 12.06 -6.96 29.24
CA GLY A 136 12.76 -7.49 28.06
C GLY A 136 11.93 -7.49 26.76
N MET A 137 10.61 -7.40 26.86
CA MET A 137 9.70 -7.46 25.70
C MET A 137 9.04 -6.11 25.40
N LYS A 138 9.32 -5.10 26.23
CA LYS A 138 8.72 -3.78 26.11
C LYS A 138 9.17 -3.08 24.81
N GLY A 139 8.22 -2.54 24.06
CA GLY A 139 8.47 -1.76 22.84
C GLY A 139 8.36 -2.59 21.55
N THR A 140 9.39 -2.57 20.72
CA THR A 140 9.40 -3.20 19.38
C THR A 140 9.19 -4.71 19.38
N PRO A 141 9.75 -5.53 20.29
CA PRO A 141 9.58 -6.99 20.24
C PRO A 141 8.12 -7.42 20.39
N ILE A 142 7.40 -6.85 21.33
CA ILE A 142 5.99 -7.20 21.54
C ILE A 142 5.09 -6.73 20.38
N ALA A 143 5.43 -5.59 19.77
CA ALA A 143 4.73 -5.09 18.59
C ALA A 143 4.89 -6.05 17.39
N LEU A 144 6.08 -6.61 17.19
CA LEU A 144 6.33 -7.57 16.12
C LEU A 144 5.59 -8.89 16.35
N ILE A 145 5.56 -9.40 17.58
CA ILE A 145 4.80 -10.61 17.94
C ILE A 145 3.31 -10.38 17.69
N THR A 146 2.78 -9.26 18.12
CA THR A 146 1.37 -8.89 17.91
C THR A 146 1.04 -8.76 16.43
N ALA A 147 1.91 -8.16 15.64
CA ALA A 147 1.75 -8.06 14.19
C ALA A 147 1.72 -9.45 13.54
N GLY A 148 2.58 -10.37 14.00
CA GLY A 148 2.61 -11.75 13.52
C GLY A 148 1.32 -12.52 13.83
N ILE A 149 0.80 -12.38 15.04
CA ILE A 149 -0.47 -13.01 15.45
C ILE A 149 -1.63 -12.44 14.63
N LEU A 150 -1.67 -11.12 14.44
CA LEU A 150 -2.70 -10.47 13.66
C LEU A 150 -2.64 -10.89 12.18
N ALA A 151 -1.45 -11.03 11.62
CA ALA A 151 -1.25 -11.52 10.26
C ALA A 151 -1.78 -12.96 10.09
N MET A 152 -1.51 -13.84 11.06
CA MET A 152 -2.06 -15.20 11.05
C MET A 152 -3.60 -15.20 11.17
N ALA A 153 -4.18 -14.31 11.96
CA ALA A 153 -5.62 -14.16 12.06
C ALA A 153 -6.24 -13.71 10.72
N PHE A 154 -5.61 -12.77 10.03
CA PHE A 154 -6.06 -12.35 8.70
C PHE A 154 -5.85 -13.41 7.62
N MET A 155 -4.85 -14.30 7.76
CA MET A 155 -4.68 -15.44 6.86
C MET A 155 -5.86 -16.41 6.89
N GLY A 156 -6.62 -16.47 7.97
CA GLY A 156 -7.85 -17.25 8.05
C GLY A 156 -8.94 -16.83 7.05
N PHE A 157 -8.87 -15.60 6.52
CA PHE A 157 -9.78 -15.11 5.48
C PHE A 157 -9.32 -15.47 4.06
N THR A 158 -8.11 -15.94 3.87
CA THR A 158 -7.63 -16.43 2.56
C THR A 158 -8.34 -17.73 2.22
N GLY A 159 -9.20 -17.71 1.22
CA GLY A 159 -9.99 -18.86 0.80
C GLY A 159 -11.51 -18.69 1.00
N VAL A 160 -11.93 -17.56 1.55
CA VAL A 160 -13.36 -17.20 1.67
C VAL A 160 -13.83 -16.42 0.44
N VAL A 161 -12.86 -15.91 -0.36
CA VAL A 161 -13.10 -15.15 -1.59
C VAL A 161 -12.68 -15.94 -2.81
#